data_c2f0b1d11090cd3c4594d43bb3c45544
#
_entry.id   c2f0b1d11090cd3c4594d43bb3c45544
#
_cell.length_a   1.000
_cell.length_b   1.000
_cell.length_c   1.000
_cell.angle_alpha   90.00
_cell.angle_beta   90.00
_cell.angle_gamma   90.00
#
_symmetry.space_group_name_H-M   'P 1'
#
loop_
_entity.id
_entity.type
_entity.pdbx_description
1 polymer ?
#
loop_
_entity_poly.entity_id
_entity_poly.type
_entity_poly.pdbx_seq_one_letter_code
_entity_poly.pdbx_strand_id
1 'polypeptide(L)'
;MYPNKSLLTRALVLSAGAALSGCSGIVMKPHGDIAQQQAQLIVTSTLLMLLIIVPVIALTLLFAYRYRQSNTDATYAPDWDHSTRLELIIWGAPLLIIIALGAITWITTHKLDPFRPLDRIAEGRPVPADVKPLEVYAVSMDWKWLFIYPEQGIATVNELAAPVDRPIHFRFTSTSVMNTFYVPALAGMIYTMPGMQTQLHAVINKPGVYDGLSAQYSGAGFSDMRFKFHGLSDEEFARWVDGNRIGGAALTRAGYLKLEQPSAKEPIQRFASVEPGLWSAIVDRCVDDRKMCSSQMMAIDAAGGAGKGGLAGTMRSAWRDAEGRNRERTVVAALCTPTNLLGLPAEAGTPAAQN
;
A
#
# COMPACT_ATOMS: atom_id res chain seq x y z
N MET A 1 38.55 38.11 -24.05
CA MET A 1 37.93 37.08 -24.90
C MET A 1 36.54 36.78 -24.31
N TYR A 2 35.47 37.44 -24.80
CA TYR A 2 34.11 37.21 -24.29
C TYR A 2 33.56 35.90 -24.90
N PRO A 3 33.06 34.97 -24.11
CA PRO A 3 32.47 33.74 -24.66
C PRO A 3 31.29 34.11 -25.57
N ASN A 4 31.26 33.47 -26.73
CA ASN A 4 30.25 33.71 -27.76
C ASN A 4 28.86 33.41 -27.19
N LYS A 5 28.01 34.43 -27.01
CA LYS A 5 26.68 34.34 -26.38
C LYS A 5 25.81 33.23 -27.02
N SER A 6 25.99 32.98 -28.32
CA SER A 6 25.28 31.89 -29.03
C SER A 6 25.72 30.49 -28.59
N LEU A 7 26.99 30.31 -28.20
CA LEU A 7 27.52 29.04 -27.73
C LEU A 7 27.05 28.72 -26.31
N LEU A 8 26.98 29.73 -25.45
CA LEU A 8 26.43 29.63 -24.11
C LEU A 8 24.94 29.26 -24.12
N THR A 9 24.16 29.92 -25.00
CA THR A 9 22.70 29.63 -25.14
C THR A 9 22.47 28.22 -25.67
N ARG A 10 23.27 27.76 -26.66
CA ARG A 10 23.20 26.39 -27.18
C ARG A 10 23.59 25.33 -26.13
N ALA A 11 24.63 25.60 -25.36
CA ALA A 11 25.05 24.74 -24.26
C ALA A 11 23.97 24.65 -23.17
N LEU A 12 23.33 25.77 -22.82
CA LEU A 12 22.24 25.82 -21.85
C LEU A 12 20.99 25.05 -22.33
N VAL A 13 20.62 25.18 -23.59
CA VAL A 13 19.49 24.44 -24.19
C VAL A 13 19.80 22.93 -24.25
N LEU A 14 21.03 22.54 -24.61
CA LEU A 14 21.46 21.14 -24.64
C LEU A 14 21.52 20.53 -23.22
N SER A 15 22.00 21.28 -22.21
CA SER A 15 22.02 20.82 -20.84
C SER A 15 20.63 20.71 -20.23
N ALA A 16 19.72 21.65 -20.55
CA ALA A 16 18.31 21.57 -20.16
C ALA A 16 17.60 20.38 -20.82
N GLY A 17 17.85 20.10 -22.10
CA GLY A 17 17.35 18.92 -22.80
C GLY A 17 17.88 17.62 -22.23
N ALA A 18 19.17 17.55 -21.88
CA ALA A 18 19.79 16.39 -21.23
C ALA A 18 19.24 16.16 -19.80
N ALA A 19 18.97 17.22 -19.04
CA ALA A 19 18.37 17.11 -17.71
C ALA A 19 16.92 16.58 -17.76
N LEU A 20 16.18 16.90 -18.81
CA LEU A 20 14.81 16.39 -19.02
C LEU A 20 14.76 14.94 -19.50
N SER A 21 15.82 14.40 -20.07
CA SER A 21 15.89 13.01 -20.57
C SER A 21 16.05 11.96 -19.49
N GLY A 22 16.35 12.33 -18.25
CA GLY A 22 16.58 11.43 -17.11
C GLY A 22 15.33 10.82 -16.48
N CYS A 23 14.12 11.25 -16.83
CA CYS A 23 12.89 10.86 -16.18
C CYS A 23 12.18 9.65 -16.85
N SER A 24 12.86 8.51 -17.01
CA SER A 24 12.17 7.27 -17.37
C SER A 24 11.73 6.47 -16.14
N GLY A 25 10.98 7.12 -15.23
CA GLY A 25 10.44 6.46 -14.05
C GLY A 25 9.52 5.29 -14.43
N ILE A 26 9.62 4.18 -13.68
CA ILE A 26 8.82 2.96 -13.91
C ILE A 26 7.32 3.24 -13.91
N VAL A 27 6.86 4.25 -13.15
CA VAL A 27 5.46 4.71 -13.08
C VAL A 27 4.96 5.24 -14.42
N MET A 28 5.85 5.80 -15.25
CA MET A 28 5.54 6.29 -16.59
C MET A 28 5.67 5.21 -17.68
N LYS A 29 6.04 3.98 -17.29
CA LYS A 29 6.07 2.80 -18.17
C LYS A 29 5.19 1.69 -17.59
N PRO A 30 3.86 1.91 -17.53
CA PRO A 30 2.93 0.95 -16.94
C PRO A 30 2.85 -0.33 -17.78
N HIS A 31 2.64 -1.46 -17.10
CA HIS A 31 2.47 -2.77 -17.71
C HIS A 31 1.13 -3.42 -17.31
N GLY A 32 0.38 -2.81 -16.39
CA GLY A 32 -0.99 -3.16 -15.99
C GLY A 32 -1.96 -2.03 -16.30
N ASP A 33 -3.24 -2.37 -16.52
CA ASP A 33 -4.29 -1.38 -16.88
C ASP A 33 -4.49 -0.32 -15.79
N ILE A 34 -4.48 -0.69 -14.52
CA ILE A 34 -4.60 0.28 -13.42
C ILE A 34 -3.42 1.24 -13.40
N ALA A 35 -2.19 0.73 -13.52
CA ALA A 35 -0.99 1.57 -13.59
C ALA A 35 -1.01 2.50 -14.83
N GLN A 36 -1.58 2.05 -15.96
CA GLN A 36 -1.74 2.87 -17.15
C GLN A 36 -2.73 4.02 -16.93
N GLN A 37 -3.86 3.78 -16.30
CA GLN A 37 -4.82 4.80 -15.95
C GLN A 37 -4.22 5.83 -14.99
N GLN A 38 -3.43 5.38 -14.01
CA GLN A 38 -2.72 6.27 -13.08
C GLN A 38 -1.66 7.12 -13.79
N ALA A 39 -0.88 6.56 -14.70
CA ALA A 39 0.08 7.31 -15.50
C ALA A 39 -0.61 8.39 -16.36
N GLN A 40 -1.73 8.06 -17.01
CA GLN A 40 -2.53 9.00 -17.78
C GLN A 40 -3.08 10.14 -16.89
N LEU A 41 -3.53 9.81 -15.68
CA LEU A 41 -4.02 10.80 -14.72
C LEU A 41 -2.90 11.77 -14.31
N ILE A 42 -1.69 11.26 -14.03
CA ILE A 42 -0.52 12.06 -13.69
C ILE A 42 -0.20 13.03 -14.83
N VAL A 43 -0.14 12.54 -16.07
CA VAL A 43 0.13 13.39 -17.25
C VAL A 43 -0.94 14.47 -17.41
N THR A 44 -2.22 14.10 -17.38
CA THR A 44 -3.34 15.04 -17.56
C THR A 44 -3.35 16.12 -16.48
N SER A 45 -3.19 15.73 -15.22
CA SER A 45 -3.15 16.67 -14.09
C SER A 45 -1.94 17.60 -14.18
N THR A 46 -0.77 17.07 -14.58
CA THR A 46 0.45 17.87 -14.76
C THR A 46 0.27 18.90 -15.88
N LEU A 47 -0.29 18.50 -17.02
CA LEU A 47 -0.55 19.43 -18.14
C LEU A 47 -1.53 20.54 -17.75
N LEU A 48 -2.59 20.23 -17.01
CA LEU A 48 -3.53 21.22 -16.51
C LEU A 48 -2.84 22.21 -15.53
N MET A 49 -1.97 21.72 -14.67
CA MET A 49 -1.20 22.61 -13.78
C MET A 49 -0.19 23.47 -14.54
N LEU A 50 0.50 22.90 -15.53
CA LEU A 50 1.47 23.65 -16.35
C LEU A 50 0.82 24.76 -17.16
N LEU A 51 -0.48 24.65 -17.47
CA LEU A 51 -1.23 25.71 -18.15
C LEU A 51 -1.23 27.04 -17.38
N ILE A 52 -1.12 27.00 -16.05
CA ILE A 52 -0.98 28.19 -15.21
C ILE A 52 0.50 28.48 -14.90
N ILE A 53 1.26 27.46 -14.52
CA ILE A 53 2.63 27.65 -14.02
C ILE A 53 3.53 28.25 -15.09
N VAL A 54 3.45 27.74 -16.32
CA VAL A 54 4.30 28.24 -17.42
C VAL A 54 4.03 29.71 -17.77
N PRO A 55 2.77 30.17 -17.96
CA PRO A 55 2.49 31.61 -18.17
C PRO A 55 2.94 32.50 -16.99
N VAL A 56 2.72 32.04 -15.75
CA VAL A 56 3.14 32.81 -14.55
C VAL A 56 4.66 32.98 -14.53
N ILE A 57 5.43 31.92 -14.74
CA ILE A 57 6.90 31.99 -14.81
C ILE A 57 7.33 32.93 -15.97
N ALA A 58 6.73 32.72 -17.15
CA ALA A 58 7.06 33.54 -18.32
C ALA A 58 6.78 35.05 -18.08
N LEU A 59 5.61 35.36 -17.52
CA LEU A 59 5.25 36.76 -17.19
C LEU A 59 6.16 37.34 -16.09
N THR A 60 6.50 36.56 -15.07
CA THR A 60 7.41 36.97 -14.00
C THR A 60 8.78 37.35 -14.57
N LEU A 61 9.35 36.48 -15.42
CA LEU A 61 10.64 36.74 -16.07
C LEU A 61 10.56 37.93 -17.04
N LEU A 62 9.46 38.05 -17.81
CA LEU A 62 9.22 39.15 -18.72
C LEU A 62 9.15 40.47 -17.97
N PHE A 63 8.38 40.55 -16.89
CA PHE A 63 8.24 41.76 -16.10
C PHE A 63 9.53 42.12 -15.37
N ALA A 64 10.25 41.17 -14.79
CA ALA A 64 11.55 41.39 -14.19
C ALA A 64 12.57 41.95 -15.21
N TYR A 65 12.52 41.47 -16.45
CA TYR A 65 13.37 42.01 -17.52
C TYR A 65 12.90 43.36 -18.00
N ARG A 66 11.58 43.58 -18.25
CA ARG A 66 11.00 44.79 -18.80
C ARG A 66 11.09 45.98 -17.84
N TYR A 67 10.84 45.76 -16.55
CA TYR A 67 10.80 46.83 -15.53
C TYR A 67 12.06 46.88 -14.67
N ARG A 68 13.18 46.35 -15.17
CA ARG A 68 14.47 46.47 -14.49
C ARG A 68 14.92 47.90 -14.39
N GLN A 69 15.61 48.28 -13.35
CA GLN A 69 16.09 49.66 -13.09
C GLN A 69 16.87 50.29 -14.27
N SER A 70 17.59 49.49 -15.06
CA SER A 70 18.36 49.96 -16.22
C SER A 70 17.53 50.21 -17.47
N ASN A 71 16.24 49.91 -17.46
CA ASN A 71 15.35 50.12 -18.61
C ASN A 71 14.56 51.41 -18.43
N THR A 72 15.02 52.47 -19.08
CA THR A 72 14.41 53.82 -19.05
C THR A 72 13.20 53.94 -19.98
N ASP A 73 12.99 52.97 -20.88
CA ASP A 73 11.89 53.01 -21.87
C ASP A 73 10.57 52.44 -21.32
N ALA A 74 10.61 51.90 -20.12
CA ALA A 74 9.43 51.33 -19.48
C ALA A 74 8.50 52.43 -18.97
N THR A 75 7.22 52.39 -19.35
CA THR A 75 6.22 53.33 -18.87
C THR A 75 5.99 53.12 -17.37
N TYR A 76 6.21 54.17 -16.60
CA TYR A 76 5.91 54.19 -15.17
C TYR A 76 4.49 54.70 -14.95
N ALA A 77 3.62 53.89 -14.36
CA ALA A 77 2.23 54.25 -14.08
C ALA A 77 1.93 53.94 -12.58
N PRO A 78 2.32 54.89 -11.67
CA PRO A 78 2.21 54.66 -10.22
C PRO A 78 0.76 54.50 -9.72
N ASP A 79 -0.19 55.16 -10.43
CA ASP A 79 -1.61 55.15 -10.06
C ASP A 79 -2.40 53.98 -10.65
N TRP A 80 -1.72 53.02 -11.31
CA TRP A 80 -2.37 51.84 -11.84
C TRP A 80 -2.46 50.75 -10.78
N ASP A 81 -3.57 50.67 -10.09
CA ASP A 81 -3.81 49.75 -8.95
C ASP A 81 -4.92 48.74 -9.21
N HIS A 82 -5.77 48.91 -10.23
CA HIS A 82 -6.92 48.08 -10.47
C HIS A 82 -7.21 47.83 -11.96
N SER A 83 -7.63 46.60 -12.29
CA SER A 83 -8.13 46.25 -13.61
C SER A 83 -9.09 45.06 -13.53
N THR A 84 -10.40 45.32 -13.60
CA THR A 84 -11.44 44.31 -13.54
C THR A 84 -11.27 43.17 -14.57
N ARG A 85 -10.82 43.51 -15.79
CA ARG A 85 -10.57 42.49 -16.84
C ARG A 85 -9.42 41.57 -16.47
N LEU A 86 -8.35 42.12 -15.93
CA LEU A 86 -7.20 41.31 -15.51
C LEU A 86 -7.55 40.44 -14.30
N GLU A 87 -8.28 40.99 -13.36
CA GLU A 87 -8.76 40.26 -12.19
C GLU A 87 -9.65 39.08 -12.58
N LEU A 88 -10.61 39.26 -13.49
CA LEU A 88 -11.43 38.16 -13.99
C LEU A 88 -10.61 37.04 -14.62
N ILE A 89 -9.51 37.36 -15.32
CA ILE A 89 -8.62 36.34 -15.90
C ILE A 89 -7.80 35.65 -14.81
N ILE A 90 -7.20 36.44 -13.90
CA ILE A 90 -6.32 35.93 -12.84
C ILE A 90 -7.08 34.99 -11.87
N TRP A 91 -8.34 35.30 -11.57
CA TRP A 91 -9.18 34.48 -10.70
C TRP A 91 -9.95 33.41 -11.46
N GLY A 92 -10.46 33.73 -12.64
CA GLY A 92 -11.32 32.84 -13.41
C GLY A 92 -10.58 31.64 -14.01
N ALA A 93 -9.38 31.84 -14.57
CA ALA A 93 -8.63 30.73 -15.17
C ALA A 93 -8.20 29.68 -14.15
N PRO A 94 -7.61 30.00 -12.98
CA PRO A 94 -7.33 29.02 -11.95
C PRO A 94 -8.60 28.35 -11.42
N LEU A 95 -9.68 29.09 -11.23
CA LEU A 95 -10.94 28.53 -10.77
C LEU A 95 -11.49 27.44 -11.71
N LEU A 96 -11.47 27.70 -13.02
CA LEU A 96 -11.91 26.72 -14.01
C LEU A 96 -11.02 25.45 -13.99
N ILE A 97 -9.71 25.60 -13.82
CA ILE A 97 -8.78 24.48 -13.72
C ILE A 97 -9.02 23.68 -12.43
N ILE A 98 -9.26 24.35 -11.30
CA ILE A 98 -9.60 23.67 -10.04
C ILE A 98 -10.90 22.86 -10.18
N ILE A 99 -11.92 23.41 -10.83
CA ILE A 99 -13.18 22.71 -11.10
C ILE A 99 -12.92 21.48 -11.98
N ALA A 100 -12.13 21.61 -13.05
CA ALA A 100 -11.77 20.51 -13.94
C ALA A 100 -10.98 19.43 -13.20
N LEU A 101 -9.96 19.79 -12.41
CA LEU A 101 -9.18 18.88 -11.60
C LEU A 101 -10.04 18.17 -10.54
N GLY A 102 -10.95 18.90 -9.89
CA GLY A 102 -11.90 18.33 -8.93
C GLY A 102 -12.80 17.27 -9.55
N ALA A 103 -13.35 17.56 -10.75
CA ALA A 103 -14.17 16.60 -11.48
C ALA A 103 -13.36 15.34 -11.90
N ILE A 104 -12.14 15.53 -12.43
CA ILE A 104 -11.24 14.42 -12.79
C ILE A 104 -10.93 13.58 -11.55
N THR A 105 -10.55 14.21 -10.44
CA THR A 105 -10.21 13.53 -9.19
C THR A 105 -11.40 12.73 -8.68
N TRP A 106 -12.59 13.32 -8.64
CA TRP A 106 -13.81 12.63 -8.21
C TRP A 106 -14.07 11.35 -9.03
N ILE A 107 -14.09 11.48 -10.36
CA ILE A 107 -14.35 10.37 -11.26
C ILE A 107 -13.28 9.28 -11.13
N THR A 108 -12.00 9.66 -11.11
CA THR A 108 -10.90 8.69 -11.10
C THR A 108 -10.74 7.99 -9.75
N THR A 109 -11.02 8.66 -8.62
CA THR A 109 -11.00 8.04 -7.30
C THR A 109 -12.01 6.88 -7.22
N HIS A 110 -13.21 7.06 -7.77
CA HIS A 110 -14.21 5.99 -7.79
C HIS A 110 -13.93 4.90 -8.82
N LYS A 111 -13.27 5.23 -9.93
CA LYS A 111 -12.87 4.24 -10.94
C LYS A 111 -11.68 3.38 -10.53
N LEU A 112 -10.72 3.98 -9.84
CA LEU A 112 -9.46 3.35 -9.44
C LEU A 112 -9.45 2.90 -7.99
N ASP A 113 -10.62 2.77 -7.37
CA ASP A 113 -10.76 2.22 -6.02
C ASP A 113 -10.19 0.79 -5.99
N PRO A 114 -9.18 0.51 -5.15
CA PRO A 114 -8.54 -0.81 -5.07
C PRO A 114 -9.50 -1.93 -4.64
N PHE A 115 -10.58 -1.60 -3.93
CA PHE A 115 -11.60 -2.56 -3.50
C PHE A 115 -12.62 -2.90 -4.59
N ARG A 116 -12.66 -2.12 -5.66
CA ARG A 116 -13.58 -2.34 -6.77
C ARG A 116 -13.06 -3.45 -7.69
N PRO A 117 -13.86 -4.50 -7.98
CA PRO A 117 -13.52 -5.49 -8.99
C PRO A 117 -13.28 -4.83 -10.36
N LEU A 118 -12.34 -5.40 -11.12
CA LEU A 118 -12.05 -4.89 -12.45
C LEU A 118 -13.22 -5.15 -13.40
N ASP A 119 -13.61 -4.12 -14.14
CA ASP A 119 -14.59 -4.21 -15.24
C ASP A 119 -13.93 -4.48 -16.59
N ARG A 120 -12.61 -4.26 -16.70
CA ARG A 120 -11.83 -4.45 -17.93
C ARG A 120 -10.43 -4.98 -17.62
N ILE A 121 -9.86 -5.70 -18.59
CA ILE A 121 -8.48 -6.20 -18.58
C ILE A 121 -7.53 -5.12 -19.12
N ALA A 122 -7.95 -4.40 -20.14
CA ALA A 122 -7.22 -3.30 -20.78
C ALA A 122 -8.23 -2.38 -21.47
N GLU A 123 -7.74 -1.26 -22.00
CA GLU A 123 -8.58 -0.34 -22.78
C GLU A 123 -9.27 -1.07 -23.96
N GLY A 124 -10.60 -0.98 -24.01
CA GLY A 124 -11.43 -1.67 -25.01
C GLY A 124 -11.58 -3.18 -24.83
N ARG A 125 -11.02 -3.78 -23.75
CA ARG A 125 -11.16 -5.22 -23.45
C ARG A 125 -11.81 -5.43 -22.09
N PRO A 126 -13.13 -5.69 -22.03
CA PRO A 126 -13.81 -6.03 -20.78
C PRO A 126 -13.31 -7.35 -20.20
N VAL A 127 -13.49 -7.57 -18.91
CA VAL A 127 -13.24 -8.88 -18.28
C VAL A 127 -14.28 -9.87 -18.79
N PRO A 128 -13.89 -11.02 -19.39
CA PRO A 128 -14.83 -12.05 -19.77
C PRO A 128 -15.58 -12.62 -18.57
N ALA A 129 -16.87 -12.89 -18.71
CA ALA A 129 -17.73 -13.32 -17.60
C ALA A 129 -17.36 -14.69 -16.98
N ASP A 130 -16.65 -15.52 -17.73
CA ASP A 130 -16.20 -16.87 -17.35
C ASP A 130 -14.81 -16.87 -16.69
N VAL A 131 -14.07 -15.76 -16.72
CA VAL A 131 -12.74 -15.67 -16.13
C VAL A 131 -12.83 -15.37 -14.64
N LYS A 132 -12.42 -16.37 -13.83
CA LYS A 132 -12.25 -16.15 -12.39
C LYS A 132 -10.95 -15.43 -12.12
N PRO A 133 -10.96 -14.37 -11.27
CA PRO A 133 -9.74 -13.75 -10.79
C PRO A 133 -8.81 -14.76 -10.13
N LEU A 134 -7.50 -14.58 -10.25
CA LEU A 134 -6.52 -15.31 -9.47
C LEU A 134 -6.55 -14.78 -8.04
N GLU A 135 -6.92 -15.60 -7.08
CA GLU A 135 -6.86 -15.23 -5.65
C GLU A 135 -5.42 -15.37 -5.12
N VAL A 136 -4.91 -14.30 -4.51
CA VAL A 136 -3.59 -14.29 -3.87
C VAL A 136 -3.72 -13.63 -2.50
N TYR A 137 -3.31 -14.33 -1.45
CA TYR A 137 -3.23 -13.77 -0.11
C TYR A 137 -1.80 -13.35 0.18
N ALA A 138 -1.61 -12.12 0.60
CA ALA A 138 -0.30 -11.56 0.87
C ALA A 138 -0.19 -11.11 2.32
N VAL A 139 0.86 -11.57 2.98
CA VAL A 139 1.17 -11.21 4.37
C VAL A 139 2.47 -10.44 4.39
N SER A 140 2.43 -9.20 4.87
CA SER A 140 3.64 -8.46 5.18
C SER A 140 4.18 -8.86 6.55
N MET A 141 5.46 -9.20 6.60
CA MET A 141 6.19 -9.62 7.80
C MET A 141 7.38 -8.68 8.03
N ASP A 142 8.08 -8.82 9.12
CA ASP A 142 9.34 -8.08 9.41
C ASP A 142 10.51 -8.76 8.66
N TRP A 143 10.80 -8.33 7.63
CA TRP A 143 10.97 -7.51 6.46
C TRP A 143 10.95 -8.40 5.22
N LYS A 144 9.87 -9.16 5.03
CA LYS A 144 9.64 -10.07 3.92
C LYS A 144 8.16 -10.16 3.56
N TRP A 145 7.87 -10.72 2.39
CA TRP A 145 6.53 -10.92 1.90
C TRP A 145 6.22 -12.40 1.75
N LEU A 146 5.14 -12.87 2.35
CA LEU A 146 4.59 -14.20 2.13
C LEU A 146 3.38 -14.09 1.19
N PHE A 147 3.37 -14.87 0.12
CA PHE A 147 2.27 -14.97 -0.82
C PHE A 147 1.69 -16.39 -0.76
N ILE A 148 0.38 -16.50 -0.58
CA ILE A 148 -0.34 -17.76 -0.50
C ILE A 148 -1.33 -17.80 -1.67
N TYR A 149 -1.36 -18.90 -2.39
CA TYR A 149 -2.25 -19.16 -3.51
C TYR A 149 -3.27 -20.21 -3.09
N PRO A 150 -4.47 -19.82 -2.63
CA PRO A 150 -5.42 -20.75 -2.04
C PRO A 150 -5.94 -21.80 -3.04
N GLU A 151 -6.15 -21.43 -4.31
CA GLU A 151 -6.61 -22.35 -5.36
C GLU A 151 -5.52 -23.34 -5.77
N GLN A 152 -4.27 -22.91 -5.83
CA GLN A 152 -3.11 -23.75 -6.19
C GLN A 152 -2.56 -24.54 -5.01
N GLY A 153 -2.91 -24.15 -3.80
CA GLY A 153 -2.47 -24.79 -2.56
C GLY A 153 -1.00 -24.57 -2.22
N ILE A 154 -0.32 -23.60 -2.83
CA ILE A 154 1.12 -23.30 -2.64
C ILE A 154 1.32 -21.98 -1.91
N ALA A 155 2.56 -21.75 -1.41
CA ALA A 155 2.97 -20.43 -0.93
C ALA A 155 4.42 -20.14 -1.29
N THR A 156 4.76 -18.84 -1.37
CA THR A 156 6.12 -18.37 -1.68
C THR A 156 6.50 -17.19 -0.80
N VAL A 157 7.79 -17.04 -0.52
CA VAL A 157 8.36 -15.88 0.18
C VAL A 157 9.19 -15.07 -0.81
N ASN A 158 8.94 -13.77 -0.86
CA ASN A 158 9.64 -12.78 -1.69
C ASN A 158 9.61 -13.07 -3.21
N GLU A 159 8.70 -13.91 -3.65
CA GLU A 159 8.44 -14.21 -5.06
C GLU A 159 6.93 -14.25 -5.29
N LEU A 160 6.44 -13.51 -6.28
CA LEU A 160 5.03 -13.46 -6.70
C LEU A 160 4.95 -13.77 -8.18
N ALA A 161 3.97 -14.53 -8.62
CA ALA A 161 3.71 -14.77 -10.04
C ALA A 161 2.21 -14.68 -10.34
N ALA A 162 1.88 -14.23 -11.54
CA ALA A 162 0.50 -14.25 -12.03
C ALA A 162 0.48 -14.37 -13.55
N PRO A 163 -0.55 -14.97 -14.14
CA PRO A 163 -0.73 -14.99 -15.59
C PRO A 163 -1.09 -13.58 -16.09
N VAL A 164 -0.59 -13.25 -17.29
CA VAL A 164 -0.95 -12.00 -17.97
C VAL A 164 -2.41 -12.01 -18.38
N ASP A 165 -3.00 -10.82 -18.48
CA ASP A 165 -4.40 -10.61 -18.89
C ASP A 165 -5.47 -11.34 -18.04
N ARG A 166 -5.08 -11.92 -16.92
CA ARG A 166 -6.01 -12.47 -15.93
C ARG A 166 -6.14 -11.52 -14.75
N PRO A 167 -7.36 -11.13 -14.34
CA PRO A 167 -7.57 -10.35 -13.13
C PRO A 167 -6.98 -11.06 -11.91
N ILE A 168 -6.33 -10.29 -11.02
CA ILE A 168 -5.78 -10.77 -9.77
C ILE A 168 -6.55 -10.10 -8.65
N HIS A 169 -7.05 -10.89 -7.69
CA HIS A 169 -7.64 -10.39 -6.47
C HIS A 169 -6.70 -10.67 -5.31
N PHE A 170 -6.05 -9.63 -4.84
CA PHE A 170 -5.19 -9.71 -3.67
C PHE A 170 -5.98 -9.46 -2.40
N ARG A 171 -5.69 -10.24 -1.36
CA ARG A 171 -6.09 -9.98 0.02
C ARG A 171 -4.85 -9.82 0.88
N PHE A 172 -4.79 -8.75 1.63
CA PHE A 172 -3.60 -8.39 2.39
C PHE A 172 -3.87 -8.37 3.88
N THR A 173 -2.86 -8.74 4.65
CA THR A 173 -2.76 -8.51 6.08
C THR A 173 -1.30 -8.31 6.48
N SER A 174 -1.04 -8.03 7.75
CA SER A 174 0.31 -7.87 8.31
C SER A 174 0.45 -8.65 9.59
N THR A 175 1.67 -9.02 9.96
CA THR A 175 1.96 -9.69 11.25
C THR A 175 2.12 -8.70 12.40
N SER A 176 2.91 -7.66 12.22
CA SER A 176 3.41 -6.79 13.30
C SER A 176 3.01 -5.32 13.12
N VAL A 177 3.49 -4.70 12.05
CA VAL A 177 3.35 -3.27 11.78
C VAL A 177 2.69 -3.03 10.43
N MET A 178 2.19 -1.83 10.23
CA MET A 178 1.65 -1.41 8.95
C MET A 178 2.77 -1.38 7.90
N ASN A 179 2.49 -1.96 6.75
CA ASN A 179 3.34 -1.94 5.56
C ASN A 179 2.51 -1.48 4.35
N THR A 180 3.16 -1.30 3.22
CA THR A 180 2.49 -0.93 1.97
C THR A 180 2.97 -1.83 0.85
N PHE A 181 2.06 -2.60 0.27
CA PHE A 181 2.35 -3.36 -0.95
C PHE A 181 2.40 -2.41 -2.14
N TYR A 182 3.46 -2.50 -2.93
CA TYR A 182 3.62 -1.67 -4.11
C TYR A 182 4.39 -2.40 -5.22
N VAL A 183 3.75 -2.53 -6.37
CA VAL A 183 4.36 -2.93 -7.64
C VAL A 183 4.06 -1.83 -8.66
N PRO A 184 4.98 -0.89 -8.91
CA PRO A 184 4.73 0.31 -9.71
C PRO A 184 4.24 0.03 -11.13
N ALA A 185 4.63 -1.10 -11.71
CA ALA A 185 4.22 -1.50 -13.05
C ALA A 185 2.79 -2.08 -13.11
N LEU A 186 2.22 -2.50 -11.96
CA LEU A 186 0.95 -3.21 -11.85
C LEU A 186 -0.20 -2.29 -11.46
N ALA A 187 -0.08 -1.64 -10.31
CA ALA A 187 -1.14 -0.83 -9.71
C ALA A 187 -0.59 0.16 -8.68
N GLY A 188 -1.47 0.92 -8.06
CA GLY A 188 -1.16 1.79 -6.92
C GLY A 188 -0.80 1.02 -5.66
N MET A 189 -0.49 1.77 -4.61
CA MET A 189 -0.14 1.24 -3.29
C MET A 189 -1.38 0.87 -2.49
N ILE A 190 -1.27 -0.18 -1.67
CA ILE A 190 -2.28 -0.57 -0.69
C ILE A 190 -1.64 -0.88 0.66
N TYR A 191 -2.25 -0.40 1.74
CA TYR A 191 -1.78 -0.67 3.10
C TYR A 191 -2.14 -2.09 3.54
N THR A 192 -1.22 -2.71 4.27
CA THR A 192 -1.40 -3.98 4.97
C THR A 192 -1.31 -3.72 6.47
N MET A 193 -2.31 -4.17 7.24
CA MET A 193 -2.41 -3.87 8.68
C MET A 193 -2.69 -5.14 9.48
N PRO A 194 -2.11 -5.26 10.70
CA PRO A 194 -2.34 -6.42 11.56
C PRO A 194 -3.80 -6.51 12.00
N GLY A 195 -4.38 -7.71 11.94
CA GLY A 195 -5.76 -7.97 12.37
C GLY A 195 -6.83 -7.38 11.46
N MET A 196 -6.43 -6.88 10.29
CA MET A 196 -7.33 -6.34 9.27
C MET A 196 -7.03 -7.00 7.92
N GLN A 197 -8.03 -7.01 7.05
CA GLN A 197 -7.87 -7.45 5.67
C GLN A 197 -8.17 -6.30 4.72
N THR A 198 -7.21 -5.96 3.86
CA THR A 198 -7.39 -5.03 2.74
C THR A 198 -7.39 -5.79 1.41
N GLN A 199 -7.84 -5.16 0.34
CA GLN A 199 -8.01 -5.80 -0.96
C GLN A 199 -7.46 -4.90 -2.06
N LEU A 200 -6.96 -5.53 -3.13
CA LEU A 200 -6.53 -4.85 -4.34
C LEU A 200 -6.90 -5.73 -5.54
N HIS A 201 -7.60 -5.15 -6.49
CA HIS A 201 -7.84 -5.75 -7.79
C HIS A 201 -6.87 -5.16 -8.81
N ALA A 202 -6.15 -6.02 -9.52
CA ALA A 202 -5.17 -5.59 -10.51
C ALA A 202 -5.07 -6.59 -11.68
N VAL A 203 -4.47 -6.16 -12.78
CA VAL A 203 -4.17 -7.02 -13.92
C VAL A 203 -2.82 -6.59 -14.51
N ILE A 204 -1.98 -7.57 -14.82
CA ILE A 204 -0.73 -7.35 -15.56
C ILE A 204 -0.97 -7.74 -17.02
N ASN A 205 -0.60 -6.86 -17.95
CA ASN A 205 -0.89 -7.08 -19.39
C ASN A 205 0.33 -7.46 -20.20
N LYS A 206 1.53 -7.37 -19.63
CA LYS A 206 2.77 -7.73 -20.36
C LYS A 206 3.55 -8.75 -19.56
N PRO A 207 4.09 -9.77 -20.22
CA PRO A 207 5.01 -10.70 -19.56
C PRO A 207 6.31 -9.99 -19.17
N GLY A 208 6.93 -10.44 -18.07
CA GLY A 208 8.17 -9.87 -17.59
C GLY A 208 8.37 -10.06 -16.09
N VAL A 209 9.50 -9.54 -15.59
CA VAL A 209 9.84 -9.56 -14.17
C VAL A 209 9.82 -8.12 -13.65
N TYR A 210 9.03 -7.89 -12.65
CA TYR A 210 8.80 -6.57 -12.08
C TYR A 210 9.28 -6.52 -10.62
N ASP A 211 9.73 -5.35 -10.20
CA ASP A 211 10.12 -5.13 -8.80
C ASP A 211 8.91 -4.76 -7.95
N GLY A 212 8.72 -5.51 -6.87
CA GLY A 212 7.80 -5.18 -5.81
C GLY A 212 8.56 -4.78 -4.56
N LEU A 213 7.96 -3.90 -3.76
CA LEU A 213 8.59 -3.38 -2.55
C LEU A 213 7.54 -2.99 -1.49
N SER A 214 7.97 -2.87 -0.25
CA SER A 214 7.21 -2.12 0.75
C SER A 214 7.51 -0.63 0.60
N ALA A 215 6.47 0.20 0.57
CA ALA A 215 6.59 1.65 0.42
C ALA A 215 6.35 2.42 1.73
N GLN A 216 6.11 1.72 2.84
CA GLN A 216 5.96 2.27 4.19
C GLN A 216 7.14 1.83 5.06
N TYR A 217 7.82 2.78 5.70
CA TYR A 217 8.92 2.47 6.60
C TYR A 217 8.46 1.60 7.78
N SER A 218 9.13 0.47 7.97
CA SER A 218 8.76 -0.55 8.96
C SER A 218 9.94 -1.03 9.82
N GLY A 219 11.02 -0.25 9.92
CA GLY A 219 12.16 -0.56 10.79
C GLY A 219 13.46 -0.89 10.04
N ALA A 220 14.38 -1.55 10.72
CA ALA A 220 15.78 -1.70 10.28
C ALA A 220 15.97 -2.45 8.95
N GLY A 221 15.15 -3.44 8.66
CA GLY A 221 15.21 -4.23 7.42
C GLY A 221 14.35 -3.72 6.28
N PHE A 222 13.68 -2.57 6.44
CA PHE A 222 12.76 -1.99 5.45
C PHE A 222 13.38 -1.88 4.04
N SER A 223 14.63 -1.45 3.93
CA SER A 223 15.31 -1.26 2.65
C SER A 223 15.45 -2.54 1.84
N ASP A 224 15.46 -3.69 2.51
CA ASP A 224 15.61 -5.01 1.91
C ASP A 224 14.26 -5.71 1.69
N MET A 225 13.14 -5.10 2.12
CA MET A 225 11.79 -5.67 1.99
C MET A 225 11.28 -5.52 0.55
N ARG A 226 11.87 -6.33 -0.32
CA ARG A 226 11.62 -6.37 -1.77
C ARG A 226 11.27 -7.77 -2.23
N PHE A 227 10.55 -7.87 -3.32
CA PHE A 227 10.21 -9.13 -3.97
C PHE A 227 10.19 -8.99 -5.48
N LYS A 228 10.19 -10.12 -6.20
CA LYS A 228 10.01 -10.15 -7.64
C LYS A 228 8.60 -10.58 -7.99
N PHE A 229 7.98 -9.86 -8.93
CA PHE A 229 6.70 -10.20 -9.50
C PHE A 229 6.87 -10.65 -10.95
N HIS A 230 6.49 -11.88 -11.25
CA HIS A 230 6.58 -12.50 -12.57
C HIS A 230 5.22 -12.45 -13.26
N GLY A 231 5.12 -11.67 -14.33
CA GLY A 231 4.01 -11.75 -15.30
C GLY A 231 4.32 -12.84 -16.30
N LEU A 232 3.55 -13.91 -16.32
CA LEU A 232 3.81 -15.13 -17.06
C LEU A 232 2.67 -15.43 -18.06
N SER A 233 2.90 -16.26 -19.08
CA SER A 233 1.79 -16.88 -19.81
C SER A 233 1.05 -17.89 -18.93
N ASP A 234 -0.14 -18.34 -19.32
CA ASP A 234 -0.89 -19.35 -18.56
C ASP A 234 -0.09 -20.66 -18.41
N GLU A 235 0.61 -21.09 -19.46
CA GLU A 235 1.43 -22.29 -19.45
C GLU A 235 2.69 -22.13 -18.59
N GLU A 236 3.30 -20.95 -18.59
CA GLU A 236 4.45 -20.64 -17.74
C GLU A 236 4.03 -20.55 -16.28
N PHE A 237 2.87 -19.98 -16.00
CA PHE A 237 2.32 -19.93 -14.66
C PHE A 237 2.01 -21.33 -14.13
N ALA A 238 1.41 -22.19 -14.93
CA ALA A 238 1.17 -23.59 -14.56
C ALA A 238 2.48 -24.31 -14.23
N ARG A 239 3.51 -24.17 -15.07
CA ARG A 239 4.85 -24.73 -14.81
C ARG A 239 5.50 -24.16 -13.54
N TRP A 240 5.32 -22.87 -13.28
CA TRP A 240 5.81 -22.23 -12.07
C TRP A 240 5.12 -22.80 -10.81
N VAL A 241 3.81 -23.00 -10.86
CA VAL A 241 3.05 -23.66 -9.78
C VAL A 241 3.54 -25.08 -9.52
N ASP A 242 3.70 -25.87 -10.58
CA ASP A 242 4.18 -27.26 -10.47
C ASP A 242 5.62 -27.31 -9.94
N GLY A 243 6.47 -26.39 -10.37
CA GLY A 243 7.84 -26.23 -9.87
C GLY A 243 7.89 -25.92 -8.36
N ASN A 244 6.91 -25.18 -7.86
CA ASN A 244 6.80 -24.88 -6.41
C ASN A 244 6.33 -26.10 -5.61
N ARG A 245 5.57 -27.04 -6.22
CA ARG A 245 5.12 -28.28 -5.57
C ARG A 245 6.23 -29.32 -5.46
N ILE A 246 7.20 -29.29 -6.38
CA ILE A 246 8.30 -30.27 -6.41
C ILE A 246 9.34 -29.89 -5.35
N GLY A 247 9.49 -30.71 -4.31
CA GLY A 247 10.51 -30.57 -3.28
C GLY A 247 10.27 -29.47 -2.25
N GLY A 248 9.12 -28.80 -2.29
CA GLY A 248 8.73 -27.80 -1.29
C GLY A 248 8.25 -28.44 0.02
N ALA A 249 8.59 -27.85 1.16
CA ALA A 249 8.02 -28.22 2.45
C ALA A 249 6.56 -27.74 2.54
N ALA A 250 5.79 -28.30 3.48
CA ALA A 250 4.47 -27.77 3.83
C ALA A 250 4.62 -26.52 4.71
N LEU A 251 3.87 -25.46 4.40
CA LEU A 251 3.74 -24.30 5.28
C LEU A 251 2.72 -24.62 6.38
N THR A 252 3.22 -25.12 7.49
CA THR A 252 2.42 -25.38 8.70
C THR A 252 2.37 -24.16 9.60
N ARG A 253 1.48 -24.14 10.62
CA ARG A 253 1.46 -23.09 11.66
C ARG A 253 2.83 -22.93 12.32
N ALA A 254 3.49 -24.03 12.67
CA ALA A 254 4.83 -24.00 13.27
C ALA A 254 5.88 -23.40 12.31
N GLY A 255 5.81 -23.75 11.01
CA GLY A 255 6.64 -23.16 9.97
C GLY A 255 6.40 -21.65 9.81
N TYR A 256 5.13 -21.24 9.83
CA TYR A 256 4.75 -19.83 9.78
C TYR A 256 5.29 -19.05 10.98
N LEU A 257 5.17 -19.57 12.21
CA LEU A 257 5.71 -18.90 13.42
C LEU A 257 7.23 -18.72 13.39
N LYS A 258 7.96 -19.63 12.73
CA LYS A 258 9.40 -19.42 12.47
C LYS A 258 9.62 -18.30 11.43
N LEU A 259 8.82 -18.31 10.37
CA LEU A 259 8.91 -17.30 9.31
C LEU A 259 8.51 -15.91 9.82
N GLU A 260 7.60 -15.82 10.77
CA GLU A 260 7.16 -14.57 11.41
C GLU A 260 8.27 -13.86 12.18
N GLN A 261 9.32 -14.57 12.61
CA GLN A 261 10.46 -13.95 13.28
C GLN A 261 11.15 -12.92 12.36
N PRO A 262 11.53 -11.75 12.90
CA PRO A 262 12.19 -10.72 12.10
C PRO A 262 13.44 -11.24 11.39
N SER A 263 13.53 -11.00 10.07
CA SER A 263 14.73 -11.31 9.28
C SER A 263 14.82 -10.38 8.07
N ALA A 264 16.05 -9.92 7.76
CA ALA A 264 16.32 -9.09 6.60
C ALA A 264 16.98 -9.93 5.50
N LYS A 265 16.78 -9.52 4.23
CA LYS A 265 17.37 -10.20 3.05
C LYS A 265 16.97 -11.67 2.96
N GLU A 266 15.75 -11.98 3.38
CA GLU A 266 15.27 -13.36 3.34
C GLU A 266 15.28 -13.88 1.89
N PRO A 267 15.88 -15.05 1.62
CA PRO A 267 15.90 -15.64 0.29
C PRO A 267 14.48 -16.08 -0.12
N ILE A 268 14.32 -16.31 -1.42
CA ILE A 268 13.07 -16.90 -1.94
C ILE A 268 12.90 -18.28 -1.33
N GLN A 269 11.75 -18.51 -0.71
CA GLN A 269 11.32 -19.83 -0.20
C GLN A 269 10.05 -20.24 -0.91
N ARG A 270 9.88 -21.56 -1.10
CA ARG A 270 8.75 -22.15 -1.79
C ARG A 270 8.16 -23.26 -0.96
N PHE A 271 6.83 -23.26 -0.84
CA PHE A 271 6.09 -24.22 -0.07
C PHE A 271 5.12 -24.98 -0.97
N ALA A 272 5.22 -26.29 -0.97
CA ALA A 272 4.40 -27.18 -1.81
C ALA A 272 2.95 -27.29 -1.37
N SER A 273 2.67 -26.97 -0.10
CA SER A 273 1.31 -26.96 0.44
C SER A 273 1.18 -25.98 1.59
N VAL A 274 -0.04 -25.59 1.90
CA VAL A 274 -0.38 -24.67 2.99
C VAL A 274 -1.40 -25.34 3.91
N GLU A 275 -1.16 -25.28 5.21
CA GLU A 275 -2.07 -25.84 6.21
C GLU A 275 -3.46 -25.21 6.11
N PRO A 276 -4.54 -25.99 6.07
CA PRO A 276 -5.90 -25.45 6.03
C PRO A 276 -6.19 -24.51 7.20
N GLY A 277 -6.85 -23.38 6.90
CA GLY A 277 -7.19 -22.39 7.91
C GLY A 277 -6.05 -21.48 8.37
N LEU A 278 -4.82 -21.65 7.84
CA LEU A 278 -3.68 -20.82 8.21
C LEU A 278 -3.94 -19.32 7.92
N TRP A 279 -4.51 -18.98 6.75
CA TRP A 279 -4.85 -17.59 6.42
C TRP A 279 -5.78 -16.95 7.45
N SER A 280 -6.87 -17.64 7.80
CA SER A 280 -7.82 -17.12 8.80
C SER A 280 -7.16 -16.91 10.16
N ALA A 281 -6.28 -17.84 10.57
CA ALA A 281 -5.53 -17.71 11.81
C ALA A 281 -4.52 -16.55 11.79
N ILE A 282 -3.91 -16.26 10.62
CA ILE A 282 -3.02 -15.10 10.45
C ILE A 282 -3.81 -13.79 10.59
N VAL A 283 -4.92 -13.64 9.85
CA VAL A 283 -5.78 -12.45 9.91
C VAL A 283 -6.31 -12.24 11.32
N ASP A 284 -6.72 -13.32 11.98
CA ASP A 284 -7.29 -13.30 13.34
C ASP A 284 -6.23 -13.31 14.45
N ARG A 285 -4.93 -13.28 14.09
CA ARG A 285 -3.76 -13.17 14.97
C ARG A 285 -3.64 -14.31 15.99
N CYS A 286 -4.11 -15.51 15.65
CA CYS A 286 -4.10 -16.69 16.52
C CYS A 286 -3.46 -17.92 15.85
N VAL A 287 -2.38 -17.72 15.08
CA VAL A 287 -1.58 -18.83 14.55
C VAL A 287 -0.94 -19.64 15.69
N ASP A 288 -0.47 -18.97 16.74
CA ASP A 288 -0.05 -19.61 17.98
C ASP A 288 -1.29 -20.05 18.77
N ASP A 289 -1.46 -21.35 18.95
CA ASP A 289 -2.60 -21.95 19.67
C ASP A 289 -2.74 -21.48 21.12
N ARG A 290 -1.68 -20.88 21.67
CA ARG A 290 -1.69 -20.28 23.01
C ARG A 290 -2.34 -18.89 23.04
N LYS A 291 -2.58 -18.27 21.88
CA LYS A 291 -3.21 -16.96 21.77
C LYS A 291 -4.68 -17.07 21.46
N MET A 292 -5.49 -16.22 22.06
CA MET A 292 -6.89 -16.04 21.70
C MET A 292 -7.00 -15.28 20.38
N CYS A 293 -7.92 -15.68 19.52
CA CYS A 293 -8.18 -14.97 18.27
C CYS A 293 -8.78 -13.57 18.52
N SER A 294 -8.43 -12.60 17.69
CA SER A 294 -8.95 -11.23 17.80
C SER A 294 -10.47 -11.17 17.71
N SER A 295 -11.07 -11.99 16.84
CA SER A 295 -12.54 -12.13 16.73
C SER A 295 -13.19 -12.60 18.03
N GLN A 296 -12.56 -13.53 18.75
CA GLN A 296 -13.03 -14.01 20.05
C GLN A 296 -12.92 -12.91 21.11
N MET A 297 -11.80 -12.15 21.13
CA MET A 297 -11.64 -11.00 22.03
C MET A 297 -12.73 -9.95 21.78
N MET A 298 -12.97 -9.59 20.52
CA MET A 298 -14.02 -8.64 20.16
C MET A 298 -15.44 -9.15 20.51
N ALA A 299 -15.71 -10.43 20.35
CA ALA A 299 -16.99 -11.03 20.75
C ALA A 299 -17.22 -10.96 22.26
N ILE A 300 -16.18 -11.22 23.06
CA ILE A 300 -16.23 -11.10 24.54
C ILE A 300 -16.48 -9.65 24.94
N ASP A 301 -15.80 -8.68 24.30
CA ASP A 301 -15.94 -7.27 24.59
C ASP A 301 -17.33 -6.76 24.18
N ALA A 302 -17.85 -7.17 23.02
CA ALA A 302 -19.21 -6.86 22.58
C ALA A 302 -20.30 -7.42 23.52
N ALA A 303 -20.04 -8.57 24.17
CA ALA A 303 -20.90 -9.15 25.16
C ALA A 303 -20.78 -8.47 26.55
N GLY A 304 -20.20 -7.29 26.65
CA GLY A 304 -20.02 -6.54 27.90
C GLY A 304 -18.80 -6.97 28.72
N GLY A 305 -17.83 -7.62 28.08
CA GLY A 305 -16.59 -8.08 28.70
C GLY A 305 -15.64 -6.97 29.16
N ALA A 306 -15.84 -5.71 28.75
CA ALA A 306 -15.08 -4.53 29.15
C ALA A 306 -13.55 -4.73 29.11
N GLY A 307 -13.02 -5.23 28.01
CA GLY A 307 -11.60 -5.53 27.85
C GLY A 307 -11.16 -6.87 28.41
N LYS A 308 -12.09 -7.76 28.81
CA LYS A 308 -11.75 -9.13 29.24
C LYS A 308 -11.09 -9.97 28.16
N GLY A 309 -11.28 -9.62 26.89
CA GLY A 309 -10.58 -10.20 25.77
C GLY A 309 -9.14 -9.70 25.58
N GLY A 310 -8.70 -8.67 26.35
CA GLY A 310 -7.40 -8.00 26.23
C GLY A 310 -6.19 -8.88 26.54
N LEU A 311 -5.21 -8.31 27.28
CA LEU A 311 -3.91 -8.96 27.53
C LEU A 311 -4.01 -10.39 28.12
N ALA A 312 -4.93 -10.62 29.05
CA ALA A 312 -5.12 -11.94 29.66
C ALA A 312 -5.67 -12.98 28.68
N GLY A 313 -6.51 -12.53 27.72
CA GLY A 313 -7.03 -13.40 26.65
C GLY A 313 -6.01 -13.75 25.57
N THR A 314 -4.94 -12.95 25.43
CA THR A 314 -3.89 -13.22 24.42
C THR A 314 -2.92 -14.33 24.80
N MET A 315 -2.92 -14.77 26.09
CA MET A 315 -2.00 -15.79 26.62
C MET A 315 -2.75 -16.95 27.29
N ARG A 316 -3.50 -17.71 26.54
CA ARG A 316 -4.32 -18.79 27.06
C ARG A 316 -3.60 -19.84 27.91
N SER A 317 -2.35 -20.15 27.61
CA SER A 317 -1.60 -21.22 28.26
C SER A 317 -0.66 -20.76 29.39
N ALA A 318 -0.43 -19.46 29.54
CA ALA A 318 0.47 -18.94 30.55
C ALA A 318 -0.13 -18.98 31.98
N TRP A 319 -1.41 -19.30 32.11
CA TRP A 319 -2.16 -19.19 33.35
C TRP A 319 -2.69 -20.53 33.89
N ARG A 320 -2.04 -21.63 33.57
CA ARG A 320 -2.27 -22.88 34.30
C ARG A 320 -1.47 -22.81 35.58
N ASP A 321 -2.14 -22.96 36.71
CA ASP A 321 -1.43 -23.12 37.98
C ASP A 321 -0.60 -24.43 37.96
N ALA A 322 0.27 -24.58 38.95
CA ALA A 322 1.10 -25.79 39.09
C ALA A 322 0.29 -27.09 39.18
N GLU A 323 -1.04 -27.00 39.40
CA GLU A 323 -1.98 -28.12 39.48
C GLU A 323 -2.85 -28.26 38.22
N GLY A 324 -2.55 -27.51 37.14
CA GLY A 324 -3.25 -27.60 35.85
C GLY A 324 -4.65 -26.98 35.81
N ARG A 325 -5.04 -26.24 36.84
CA ARG A 325 -6.35 -25.59 36.93
C ARG A 325 -6.36 -24.26 36.18
N ASN A 326 -7.43 -24.00 35.46
CA ASN A 326 -7.62 -22.83 34.65
C ASN A 326 -7.96 -21.61 35.55
N ARG A 327 -7.01 -20.72 35.81
CA ARG A 327 -7.21 -19.50 36.60
C ARG A 327 -7.69 -18.29 35.78
N GLU A 328 -8.34 -18.50 34.65
CA GLU A 328 -8.80 -17.43 33.74
C GLU A 328 -9.63 -16.33 34.41
N ARG A 329 -10.23 -16.60 35.56
CA ARG A 329 -11.24 -15.71 36.13
C ARG A 329 -10.72 -14.59 37.02
N THR A 330 -9.52 -14.67 37.57
CA THR A 330 -9.12 -13.76 38.65
C THR A 330 -8.36 -12.52 38.17
N VAL A 331 -7.59 -12.64 37.08
CA VAL A 331 -6.76 -11.53 36.58
C VAL A 331 -7.54 -10.62 35.63
N VAL A 332 -8.46 -11.19 34.86
CA VAL A 332 -9.28 -10.45 33.88
C VAL A 332 -10.33 -9.57 34.57
N ALA A 333 -10.81 -9.96 35.74
CA ALA A 333 -11.81 -9.20 36.50
C ALA A 333 -11.26 -7.89 37.10
N ALA A 334 -9.92 -7.72 37.16
CA ALA A 334 -9.27 -6.55 37.79
C ALA A 334 -8.91 -5.45 36.77
N LEU A 335 -8.99 -5.71 35.47
CA LEU A 335 -8.59 -4.76 34.44
C LEU A 335 -9.80 -3.99 33.87
N CYS A 336 -9.80 -2.67 34.09
CA CYS A 336 -10.68 -1.70 33.43
C CYS A 336 -12.18 -2.02 33.48
N THR A 337 -12.75 -2.25 34.69
CA THR A 337 -14.20 -2.17 34.89
C THR A 337 -14.62 -0.70 35.11
N PRO A 338 -15.90 -0.32 34.88
CA PRO A 338 -16.39 1.04 35.18
C PRO A 338 -16.16 1.48 36.62
N THR A 339 -15.95 0.52 37.53
CA THR A 339 -15.63 0.75 38.97
C THR A 339 -14.14 0.72 39.28
N ASN A 340 -13.28 0.33 38.33
CA ASN A 340 -11.83 0.28 38.51
C ASN A 340 -11.12 0.92 37.30
N LEU A 341 -11.23 2.24 37.19
CA LEU A 341 -10.65 3.04 36.11
C LEU A 341 -9.11 3.07 36.11
N LEU A 342 -8.47 2.69 37.21
CA LEU A 342 -7.02 2.71 37.38
C LEU A 342 -6.36 1.34 37.19
N GLY A 343 -7.15 0.27 36.96
CA GLY A 343 -6.64 -1.09 36.73
C GLY A 343 -5.86 -1.67 37.92
N LEU A 344 -6.03 -1.11 39.14
CA LEU A 344 -5.39 -1.61 40.34
C LEU A 344 -6.05 -2.93 40.76
N PRO A 345 -5.29 -3.90 41.28
CA PRO A 345 -5.86 -5.13 41.81
C PRO A 345 -6.84 -4.76 42.97
N ALA A 346 -8.06 -5.34 42.89
CA ALA A 346 -9.01 -5.19 43.97
C ALA A 346 -8.38 -5.72 45.27
N GLU A 347 -8.31 -4.90 46.30
CA GLU A 347 -7.91 -5.36 47.63
C GLU A 347 -8.77 -6.56 48.02
N ALA A 348 -8.12 -7.68 48.36
CA ALA A 348 -8.79 -8.87 48.86
C ALA A 348 -9.57 -8.48 50.11
N GLY A 349 -10.89 -8.35 49.97
CA GLY A 349 -11.77 -8.02 51.08
C GLY A 349 -11.54 -9.01 52.19
N THR A 350 -11.20 -8.50 53.35
CA THR A 350 -11.11 -9.22 54.64
C THR A 350 -12.43 -9.99 54.84
N PRO A 351 -12.41 -11.31 55.10
CA PRO A 351 -13.63 -12.04 55.36
C PRO A 351 -14.29 -11.43 56.63
N ALA A 352 -15.54 -10.98 56.47
CA ALA A 352 -16.34 -10.52 57.60
C ALA A 352 -16.45 -11.69 58.60
N ALA A 353 -15.99 -11.43 59.83
CA ALA A 353 -16.18 -12.30 60.96
C ALA A 353 -17.69 -12.48 61.16
N GLN A 354 -18.15 -13.72 61.04
CA GLN A 354 -19.48 -14.09 61.49
C GLN A 354 -19.43 -14.18 63.00
N ASN A 355 -20.17 -13.29 63.67
CA ASN A 355 -20.68 -13.51 64.99
C ASN A 355 -22.06 -14.16 64.94
#